data_3fea2e1e00c5a0429483f05886b0fa3a
#
_entry.id   3fea2e1e00c5a0429483f05886b0fa3a
#
_cell.length_a   1.000
_cell.length_b   1.000
_cell.length_c   1.000
_cell.angle_alpha   90.00
_cell.angle_beta   90.00
_cell.angle_gamma   90.00
#
_symmetry.space_group_name_H-M   'P 1'
#
loop_
_entity.id
_entity.type
_entity.pdbx_description
1 polymer ?
#
loop_
_entity_poly.entity_id
_entity_poly.type
_entity_poly.pdbx_seq_one_letter_code
_entity_poly.pdbx_strand_id
1 'polypeptide(L)'
;PTTVIGRTKDLKDPSKLGPNEQTLLDRLPNQGDPKSNWEQNSSVLRQIMREGQPIRDVSPGDTGGQFLNAERNLIRNNGWTFDAGTGYWKPPK
;
A
#
# COMPACT_ATOMS: atom_id res chain seq x y z
N PRO A 1 6.82 3.96 11.06
CA PRO A 1 5.66 3.08 10.94
C PRO A 1 5.65 2.35 9.60
N THR A 2 4.97 1.22 9.57
CA THR A 2 4.81 0.44 8.36
C THR A 2 3.51 0.85 7.66
N THR A 3 3.58 1.09 6.36
CA THR A 3 2.40 1.33 5.55
C THR A 3 1.87 -0.01 5.04
N VAL A 4 0.55 -0.23 5.17
CA VAL A 4 -0.11 -1.45 4.71
C VAL A 4 -0.98 -1.10 3.51
N ILE A 5 -0.79 -1.86 2.42
CA ILE A 5 -1.65 -1.80 1.24
C ILE A 5 -2.44 -3.11 1.14
N GLY A 6 -3.62 -3.07 0.51
CA GLY A 6 -4.46 -4.24 0.36
C GLY A 6 -5.86 -3.90 -0.12
N ARG A 7 -6.70 -4.93 -0.17
CA ARG A 7 -8.12 -4.76 -0.43
C ARG A 7 -8.78 -4.05 0.76
N THR A 8 -9.77 -3.23 0.48
CA THR A 8 -10.46 -2.47 1.53
C THR A 8 -10.98 -3.37 2.65
N LYS A 9 -11.53 -4.54 2.32
CA LYS A 9 -12.02 -5.49 3.33
C LYS A 9 -10.94 -5.93 4.31
N ASP A 10 -9.70 -6.08 3.83
CA ASP A 10 -8.57 -6.50 4.65
C ASP A 10 -8.01 -5.32 5.44
N LEU A 11 -7.96 -4.13 4.83
CA LEU A 11 -7.49 -2.93 5.50
C LEU A 11 -8.40 -2.50 6.66
N LYS A 12 -9.69 -2.86 6.60
CA LYS A 12 -10.66 -2.55 7.65
C LYS A 12 -10.76 -3.65 8.72
N ASP A 13 -10.00 -4.72 8.58
CA ASP A 13 -10.02 -5.84 9.52
C ASP A 13 -8.89 -5.65 10.55
N PRO A 14 -9.22 -5.26 11.81
CA PRO A 14 -8.19 -5.01 12.81
C PRO A 14 -7.33 -6.23 13.13
N SER A 15 -7.86 -7.44 12.92
CA SER A 15 -7.11 -8.67 13.18
C SER A 15 -5.95 -8.88 12.21
N LYS A 16 -5.94 -8.14 11.09
CA LYS A 16 -4.91 -8.26 10.06
C LYS A 16 -3.85 -7.17 10.14
N LEU A 17 -3.99 -6.23 11.07
CA LEU A 17 -3.08 -5.09 11.21
C LEU A 17 -2.35 -5.14 12.54
N GLY A 18 -1.08 -4.80 12.53
CA GLY A 18 -0.25 -4.73 13.72
C GLY A 18 -0.25 -3.34 14.35
N PRO A 19 0.38 -3.21 15.56
CA PRO A 19 0.31 -1.96 16.33
C PRO A 19 1.05 -0.77 15.70
N ASN A 20 2.06 -1.01 14.88
CA ASN A 20 2.82 0.06 14.22
C ASN A 20 2.50 0.14 12.73
N GLU A 21 1.36 -0.38 12.33
CA GLU A 21 0.92 -0.39 10.94
C GLU A 21 -0.20 0.60 10.71
N GLN A 22 -0.19 1.27 9.58
CA GLN A 22 -1.25 2.19 9.19
C GLN A 22 -1.56 2.04 7.72
N THR A 23 -2.83 2.23 7.37
CA THR A 23 -3.29 2.16 5.99
C THR A 23 -3.40 3.57 5.41
N LEU A 24 -3.32 3.69 4.10
CA LEU A 24 -3.61 4.97 3.46
C LEU A 24 -5.09 5.34 3.61
N LEU A 25 -5.95 4.33 3.70
CA LEU A 25 -7.38 4.52 3.93
C LEU A 25 -7.65 5.30 5.23
N ASP A 26 -6.95 4.95 6.31
CA ASP A 26 -7.12 5.61 7.60
C ASP A 26 -6.36 6.94 7.68
N ARG A 27 -5.25 7.04 6.98
CA ARG A 27 -4.34 8.17 7.06
C ARG A 27 -4.79 9.36 6.20
N LEU A 28 -5.45 9.08 5.08
CA LEU A 28 -5.75 10.09 4.06
C LEU A 28 -7.25 10.28 3.89
N PRO A 29 -7.70 11.54 3.70
CA PRO A 29 -9.12 11.81 3.49
C PRO A 29 -9.57 11.32 2.11
N ASN A 30 -10.87 11.05 1.99
CA ASN A 30 -11.50 10.77 0.71
C ASN A 30 -11.70 12.09 -0.04
N GLN A 31 -11.11 12.19 -1.23
CA GLN A 31 -11.17 13.41 -2.04
C GLN A 31 -12.47 13.53 -2.87
N GLY A 32 -13.33 12.51 -2.80
CA GLY A 32 -14.64 12.55 -3.44
C GLY A 32 -14.72 11.87 -4.80
N ASP A 33 -13.59 11.61 -5.46
CA ASP A 33 -13.57 10.87 -6.73
C ASP A 33 -12.30 10.03 -6.86
N PRO A 34 -12.35 8.96 -7.69
CA PRO A 34 -11.23 8.02 -7.80
C PRO A 34 -9.94 8.65 -8.31
N LYS A 35 -10.03 9.59 -9.24
CA LYS A 35 -8.83 10.22 -9.80
C LYS A 35 -8.09 11.04 -8.74
N SER A 36 -8.81 11.86 -8.00
CA SER A 36 -8.22 12.69 -6.94
C SER A 36 -7.68 11.83 -5.81
N ASN A 37 -8.38 10.76 -5.44
CA ASN A 37 -7.89 9.80 -4.46
C ASN A 37 -6.60 9.14 -4.93
N TRP A 38 -6.52 8.75 -6.19
CA TRP A 38 -5.32 8.13 -6.74
C TRP A 38 -4.14 9.10 -6.76
N GLU A 39 -4.37 10.36 -7.18
CA GLU A 39 -3.32 11.37 -7.17
C GLU A 39 -2.74 11.57 -5.76
N GLN A 40 -3.63 11.65 -4.76
CA GLN A 40 -3.23 11.76 -3.36
C GLN A 40 -2.45 10.53 -2.89
N ASN A 41 -3.01 9.35 -3.08
CA ASN A 41 -2.43 8.12 -2.57
C ASN A 41 -1.10 7.78 -3.24
N SER A 42 -1.00 7.98 -4.55
CA SER A 42 0.24 7.71 -5.27
C SER A 42 1.34 8.67 -4.87
N SER A 43 1.00 9.92 -4.59
CA SER A 43 1.96 10.92 -4.12
C SER A 43 2.55 10.51 -2.76
N VAL A 44 1.69 10.06 -1.83
CA VAL A 44 2.12 9.61 -0.51
C VAL A 44 2.95 8.33 -0.61
N LEU A 45 2.57 7.39 -1.47
CA LEU A 45 3.36 6.17 -1.69
C LEU A 45 4.76 6.48 -2.23
N ARG A 46 4.87 7.44 -3.15
CA ARG A 46 6.18 7.87 -3.65
C ARG A 46 7.04 8.44 -2.54
N GLN A 47 6.44 9.22 -1.63
CA GLN A 47 7.16 9.77 -0.49
C GLN A 47 7.64 8.66 0.45
N ILE A 48 6.76 7.69 0.74
CA ILE A 48 7.10 6.54 1.59
C ILE A 48 8.27 5.77 0.98
N MET A 49 8.26 5.56 -0.33
CA MET A 49 9.34 4.86 -1.03
C MET A 49 10.64 5.66 -1.00
N ARG A 50 10.58 7.00 -1.18
CA ARG A 50 11.77 7.85 -1.10
C ARG A 50 12.41 7.79 0.28
N GLU A 51 11.60 7.67 1.32
CA GLU A 51 12.07 7.57 2.71
C GLU A 51 12.52 6.16 3.07
N GLY A 52 12.31 5.18 2.19
CA GLY A 52 12.67 3.79 2.46
C GLY A 52 11.84 3.13 3.55
N GLN A 53 10.66 3.64 3.84
CA GLN A 53 9.79 3.08 4.87
C GLN A 53 9.22 1.74 4.42
N PRO A 54 9.02 0.79 5.35
CA PRO A 54 8.50 -0.54 4.98
C PRO A 54 7.05 -0.47 4.48
N ILE A 55 6.76 -1.30 3.47
CA ILE A 55 5.43 -1.46 2.88
C ILE A 55 5.05 -2.93 2.94
N ARG A 56 3.91 -3.24 3.57
CA ARG A 56 3.40 -4.61 3.65
C ARG A 56 2.10 -4.74 2.85
N ASP A 57 1.96 -5.85 2.15
CA ASP A 57 0.76 -6.20 1.40
C ASP A 57 -0.05 -7.21 2.22
N VAL A 58 -1.24 -6.82 2.65
CA VAL A 58 -2.09 -7.65 3.51
C VAL A 58 -3.03 -8.54 2.71
N SER A 59 -3.04 -8.40 1.39
CA SER A 59 -3.91 -9.17 0.48
C SER A 59 -3.10 -9.89 -0.59
N PRO A 60 -2.03 -10.64 -0.22
CA PRO A 60 -1.21 -11.29 -1.25
C PRO A 60 -2.04 -12.29 -2.05
N GLY A 61 -1.83 -12.30 -3.36
CA GLY A 61 -2.57 -13.18 -4.26
C GLY A 61 -3.93 -12.64 -4.70
N ASP A 62 -4.45 -11.58 -4.08
CA ASP A 62 -5.71 -10.98 -4.51
C ASP A 62 -5.44 -9.96 -5.61
N THR A 63 -6.02 -10.17 -6.79
CA THR A 63 -5.81 -9.32 -7.97
C THR A 63 -7.06 -8.51 -8.35
N GLY A 64 -8.08 -8.48 -7.48
CA GLY A 64 -9.37 -7.92 -7.84
C GLY A 64 -9.53 -6.41 -7.62
N GLY A 65 -8.64 -5.76 -6.88
CA GLY A 65 -8.78 -4.35 -6.56
C GLY A 65 -8.08 -3.42 -7.53
N GLN A 66 -8.80 -2.46 -8.11
CA GLN A 66 -8.19 -1.50 -9.03
C GLN A 66 -7.12 -0.64 -8.37
N PHE A 67 -7.43 -0.08 -7.20
CA PHE A 67 -6.47 0.74 -6.45
C PHE A 67 -5.26 -0.10 -6.01
N LEU A 68 -5.51 -1.30 -5.49
CA LEU A 68 -4.44 -2.18 -5.07
C LEU A 68 -3.51 -2.54 -6.23
N ASN A 69 -4.08 -2.86 -7.39
CA ASN A 69 -3.29 -3.17 -8.58
C ASN A 69 -2.46 -1.96 -9.02
N ALA A 70 -3.03 -0.77 -8.99
CA ALA A 70 -2.31 0.46 -9.33
C ALA A 70 -1.20 0.76 -8.33
N GLU A 71 -1.45 0.55 -7.04
CA GLU A 71 -0.44 0.72 -5.99
C GLU A 71 0.72 -0.26 -6.17
N ARG A 72 0.41 -1.52 -6.41
CA ARG A 72 1.42 -2.55 -6.66
C ARG A 72 2.27 -2.23 -7.90
N ASN A 73 1.63 -1.76 -8.97
CA ASN A 73 2.34 -1.37 -10.17
C ASN A 73 3.27 -0.18 -9.93
N LEU A 74 2.82 0.80 -9.17
CA LEU A 74 3.63 1.96 -8.81
C LEU A 74 4.87 1.53 -8.01
N ILE A 75 4.69 0.68 -7.03
CA ILE A 75 5.77 0.19 -6.17
C ILE A 75 6.78 -0.60 -7.01
N ARG A 76 6.28 -1.51 -7.85
CA ARG A 76 7.12 -2.32 -8.73
C ARG A 76 7.87 -1.47 -9.74
N ASN A 77 7.22 -0.46 -10.32
CA ASN A 77 7.84 0.45 -11.28
C ASN A 77 8.95 1.31 -10.66
N ASN A 78 8.97 1.43 -9.33
CA ASN A 78 10.05 2.10 -8.61
C ASN A 78 11.15 1.13 -8.16
N GLY A 79 11.17 -0.07 -8.70
CA GLY A 79 12.24 -1.05 -8.47
C GLY A 79 12.08 -1.91 -7.23
N TRP A 80 10.97 -1.77 -6.51
CA TRP A 80 10.69 -2.60 -5.35
C TRP A 80 10.22 -3.98 -5.79
N THR A 81 10.52 -5.00 -4.99
CA THR A 81 10.13 -6.38 -5.26
C THR A 81 9.32 -6.94 -4.09
N PHE A 82 8.31 -7.74 -4.42
CA PHE A 82 7.45 -8.35 -3.41
C PHE A 82 8.06 -9.66 -2.91
N ASP A 83 8.12 -9.80 -1.59
CA ASP A 83 8.56 -11.02 -0.93
C ASP A 83 7.33 -11.78 -0.39
N ALA A 84 6.94 -12.83 -1.10
CA ALA A 84 5.77 -13.62 -0.74
C ALA A 84 5.93 -14.34 0.61
N GLY A 85 7.16 -14.62 1.02
CA GLY A 85 7.43 -15.28 2.29
C GLY A 85 7.12 -14.42 3.51
N THR A 86 7.26 -13.10 3.38
CA THR A 86 7.02 -12.16 4.47
C THR A 86 5.80 -11.28 4.27
N GLY A 87 5.34 -11.13 3.04
CA GLY A 87 4.28 -10.18 2.69
C GLY A 87 4.77 -8.75 2.54
N TYR A 88 6.06 -8.51 2.61
CA TYR A 88 6.63 -7.17 2.50
C TYR A 88 7.17 -6.90 1.10
N TRP A 89 7.07 -5.65 0.68
CA TRP A 89 7.76 -5.14 -0.48
C TRP A 89 9.16 -4.68 -0.05
N LYS A 90 10.16 -5.04 -0.83
CA LYS A 90 11.57 -4.72 -0.53
C LYS A 90 12.06 -3.62 -1.46
N PRO A 91 12.73 -2.59 -0.93
CA PRO A 91 13.25 -1.52 -1.76
C PRO A 91 14.36 -2.01 -2.70
N PRO A 92 14.63 -1.29 -3.78
CA PRO A 92 15.77 -1.57 -4.64
C PRO A 92 17.06 -1.32 -3.87
N LYS A 93 18.10 -2.02 -4.26
CA LYS A 93 19.41 -1.85 -3.64
C LYS A 93 20.11 -0.60 -4.14
#